data_1e4f463b581df654cf4974231f0bdbae
#
_entry.id   1e4f463b581df654cf4974231f0bdbae
#
_cell.length_a   1.000
_cell.length_b   1.000
_cell.length_c   1.000
_cell.angle_alpha   90.00
_cell.angle_beta   90.00
_cell.angle_gamma   90.00
#
_symmetry.space_group_name_H-M   'P 1'
#
loop_
_entity.id
_entity.type
_entity.pdbx_description
1 polymer ?
#
loop_
_entity_poly.entity_id
_entity_poly.type
_entity_poly.pdbx_seq_one_letter_code
_entity_poly.pdbx_strand_id
1 'polypeptide(L)'
;MSNIKNQSILQRILIGKNHKSLGLKDLDMPLLFVTISLVFFGIIMITSVSLPLTSGSFSMTLSHIQKIFIASIIALIVFRVPLGFWQRNSIYLLLISLILLVLVFIPYIGREINGAYRWIRILGFSFQPSELIKFSLIIYISSYCIRKYDEFREEWLGFFKPVFLVTLSILLILLEPDLGSSVVIFTVCFSILFIAGAPMKHLLSIFFVGLLTFIGLIFTASYRIKRILGYLDP
;
A
#
# COMPACT_ATOMS: atom_id res chain seq x y z
N MET A 1 9.61 35.73 10.04
CA MET A 1 9.15 36.25 8.73
C MET A 1 9.41 35.31 7.54
N SER A 2 10.40 34.45 7.55
CA SER A 2 10.67 33.46 6.47
C SER A 2 9.64 32.32 6.38
N ASN A 3 9.04 31.89 7.48
CA ASN A 3 8.08 30.79 7.54
C ASN A 3 6.73 31.10 6.85
N ILE A 4 6.25 32.33 6.95
CA ILE A 4 4.95 32.76 6.34
C ILE A 4 5.07 32.78 4.82
N LYS A 5 6.26 33.12 4.28
CA LYS A 5 6.49 33.18 2.84
C LYS A 5 6.56 31.76 2.21
N ASN A 6 7.13 30.79 2.93
CA ASN A 6 7.17 29.40 2.48
C ASN A 6 5.80 28.72 2.53
N GLN A 7 4.96 29.01 3.54
CA GLN A 7 3.58 28.52 3.61
C GLN A 7 2.73 29.04 2.45
N SER A 8 2.89 30.33 2.09
CA SER A 8 2.16 30.90 0.95
C SER A 8 2.58 30.26 -0.39
N ILE A 9 3.85 29.88 -0.53
CA ILE A 9 4.37 29.21 -1.73
C ILE A 9 3.86 27.77 -1.80
N LEU A 10 3.93 27.01 -0.70
CA LEU A 10 3.41 25.65 -0.63
C LEU A 10 1.88 25.64 -0.83
N GLN A 11 1.14 26.52 -0.18
CA GLN A 11 -0.29 26.66 -0.41
C GLN A 11 -0.63 27.09 -1.83
N ARG A 12 0.14 27.99 -2.47
CA ARG A 12 -0.05 28.35 -3.87
C ARG A 12 0.29 27.22 -4.84
N ILE A 13 1.32 26.42 -4.54
CA ILE A 13 1.66 25.23 -5.34
C ILE A 13 0.56 24.16 -5.21
N LEU A 14 -0.04 24.01 -4.02
CA LEU A 14 -1.04 22.99 -3.73
C LEU A 14 -2.48 23.41 -4.07
N ILE A 15 -2.81 24.69 -3.93
CA ILE A 15 -4.17 25.22 -4.17
C ILE A 15 -4.31 25.85 -5.57
N GLY A 16 -3.21 26.33 -6.15
CA GLY A 16 -3.21 27.19 -7.32
C GLY A 16 -3.02 26.54 -8.69
N LYS A 17 -2.75 25.23 -8.78
CA LYS A 17 -2.81 24.53 -10.04
C LYS A 17 -4.14 23.77 -10.13
N ASN A 18 -5.02 24.23 -11.01
CA ASN A 18 -6.01 23.37 -11.65
C ASN A 18 -5.29 22.06 -11.96
N HIS A 19 -5.56 21.01 -11.17
CA HIS A 19 -5.04 19.68 -11.44
C HIS A 19 -5.73 19.18 -12.71
N LYS A 20 -5.16 19.58 -13.87
CA LYS A 20 -5.55 18.98 -15.15
C LYS A 20 -5.39 17.48 -15.00
N SER A 21 -6.37 16.74 -15.46
CA SER A 21 -6.21 15.30 -15.67
C SER A 21 -4.92 15.08 -16.47
N LEU A 22 -4.07 14.18 -15.99
CA LEU A 22 -2.83 13.84 -16.68
C LEU A 22 -3.16 13.31 -18.07
N GLY A 23 -2.48 13.84 -19.08
CA GLY A 23 -2.59 13.35 -20.45
C GLY A 23 -1.53 12.29 -20.73
N LEU A 24 -1.66 11.59 -21.84
CA LEU A 24 -0.68 10.58 -22.28
C LEU A 24 0.73 11.16 -22.46
N LYS A 25 0.84 12.48 -22.67
CA LYS A 25 2.12 13.21 -22.79
C LYS A 25 2.87 13.35 -21.46
N ASP A 26 2.17 13.14 -20.34
CA ASP A 26 2.75 13.27 -19.00
C ASP A 26 3.24 11.92 -18.46
N LEU A 27 3.21 10.86 -19.28
CA LEU A 27 3.72 9.54 -18.92
C LEU A 27 5.25 9.53 -18.90
N ASP A 28 5.80 8.99 -17.81
CA ASP A 28 7.22 8.66 -17.73
C ASP A 28 7.47 7.40 -18.58
N MET A 29 8.02 7.59 -19.78
CA MET A 29 8.25 6.51 -20.74
C MET A 29 9.22 5.43 -20.23
N PRO A 30 10.34 5.75 -19.56
CA PRO A 30 11.20 4.78 -18.91
C PRO A 30 10.45 3.90 -17.89
N LEU A 31 9.66 4.52 -17.01
CA LEU A 31 8.87 3.80 -16.02
C LEU A 31 7.82 2.88 -16.68
N LEU A 32 7.14 3.36 -17.70
CA LEU A 32 6.17 2.58 -18.47
C LEU A 32 6.83 1.37 -19.14
N PHE A 33 8.00 1.58 -19.77
CA PHE A 33 8.75 0.50 -20.42
C PHE A 33 9.15 -0.59 -19.42
N VAL A 34 9.69 -0.20 -18.26
CA VAL A 34 10.07 -1.16 -17.20
C VAL A 34 8.84 -1.92 -16.70
N THR A 35 7.72 -1.22 -16.49
CA THR A 35 6.47 -1.85 -16.03
C THR A 35 5.95 -2.88 -17.03
N ILE A 36 5.90 -2.53 -18.31
CA ILE A 36 5.48 -3.46 -19.38
C ILE A 36 6.41 -4.66 -19.47
N SER A 37 7.73 -4.42 -19.39
CA SER A 37 8.72 -5.50 -19.42
C SER A 37 8.56 -6.48 -18.27
N LEU A 38 8.30 -5.98 -17.04
CA LEU A 38 8.04 -6.82 -15.86
C LEU A 38 6.73 -7.61 -16.00
N VAL A 39 5.68 -7.02 -16.54
CA VAL A 39 4.42 -7.71 -16.81
C VAL A 39 4.63 -8.85 -17.82
N PHE A 40 5.37 -8.57 -18.89
CA PHE A 40 5.67 -9.59 -19.92
C PHE A 40 6.50 -10.74 -19.35
N PHE A 41 7.54 -10.42 -18.56
CA PHE A 41 8.33 -11.41 -17.86
C PHE A 41 7.49 -12.24 -16.88
N GLY A 42 6.57 -11.61 -16.16
CA GLY A 42 5.62 -12.28 -15.27
C GLY A 42 4.73 -13.29 -16.01
N ILE A 43 4.24 -12.96 -17.21
CA ILE A 43 3.44 -13.88 -18.03
C ILE A 43 4.28 -15.11 -18.42
N ILE A 44 5.52 -14.90 -18.87
CA ILE A 44 6.42 -15.99 -19.24
C ILE A 44 6.68 -16.92 -18.05
N MET A 45 7.01 -16.34 -16.88
CA MET A 45 7.30 -17.12 -15.68
C MET A 45 6.09 -17.93 -15.20
N ILE A 46 4.90 -17.34 -15.18
CA ILE A 46 3.67 -18.04 -14.78
C ILE A 46 3.37 -19.15 -15.78
N THR A 47 3.53 -18.91 -17.08
CA THR A 47 3.32 -19.94 -18.10
C THR A 47 4.27 -21.11 -17.90
N SER A 48 5.56 -20.83 -17.69
CA SER A 48 6.59 -21.85 -17.46
C SER A 48 6.31 -22.74 -16.25
N VAL A 49 5.86 -22.12 -15.14
CA VAL A 49 5.55 -22.85 -13.89
C VAL A 49 4.22 -23.59 -13.98
N SER A 50 3.21 -23.01 -14.65
CA SER A 50 1.85 -23.58 -14.67
C SER A 50 1.69 -24.76 -15.62
N LEU A 51 2.43 -24.81 -16.73
CA LEU A 51 2.32 -25.88 -17.72
C LEU A 51 2.54 -27.30 -17.14
N PRO A 52 3.59 -27.57 -16.35
CA PRO A 52 3.76 -28.86 -15.70
C PRO A 52 2.64 -29.20 -14.70
N LEU A 53 2.13 -28.19 -13.97
CA LEU A 53 1.10 -28.36 -12.94
C LEU A 53 -0.30 -28.64 -13.51
N THR A 54 -0.56 -28.18 -14.74
CA THR A 54 -1.88 -28.29 -15.39
C THR A 54 -1.91 -29.31 -16.54
N SER A 55 -0.96 -30.23 -16.57
CA SER A 55 -0.85 -31.26 -17.63
C SER A 55 -0.84 -30.65 -19.05
N GLY A 56 -0.13 -29.51 -19.20
CA GLY A 56 0.01 -28.80 -20.47
C GLY A 56 -1.13 -27.82 -20.81
N SER A 57 -2.08 -27.59 -19.90
CA SER A 57 -3.18 -26.64 -20.13
C SER A 57 -2.75 -25.20 -19.87
N PHE A 58 -3.10 -24.27 -20.77
CA PHE A 58 -2.87 -22.84 -20.62
C PHE A 58 -3.92 -22.12 -19.77
N SER A 59 -4.77 -22.82 -19.04
CA SER A 59 -5.89 -22.24 -18.30
C SER A 59 -5.43 -21.23 -17.23
N MET A 60 -4.35 -21.51 -16.51
CA MET A 60 -3.78 -20.57 -15.52
C MET A 60 -3.19 -19.33 -16.19
N THR A 61 -2.46 -19.49 -17.27
CA THR A 61 -1.89 -18.39 -18.06
C THR A 61 -2.98 -17.49 -18.60
N LEU A 62 -4.05 -18.06 -19.18
CA LEU A 62 -5.17 -17.28 -19.71
C LEU A 62 -5.89 -16.49 -18.60
N SER A 63 -6.14 -17.12 -17.44
CA SER A 63 -6.70 -16.45 -16.28
C SER A 63 -5.81 -15.30 -15.79
N HIS A 64 -4.49 -15.45 -15.85
CA HIS A 64 -3.56 -14.39 -15.50
C HIS A 64 -3.60 -13.22 -16.49
N ILE A 65 -3.61 -13.50 -17.77
CA ILE A 65 -3.73 -12.47 -18.83
C ILE A 65 -5.05 -11.69 -18.68
N GLN A 66 -6.17 -12.37 -18.40
CA GLN A 66 -7.45 -11.70 -18.15
C GLN A 66 -7.37 -10.72 -16.96
N LYS A 67 -6.69 -11.12 -15.86
CA LYS A 67 -6.49 -10.25 -14.70
C LYS A 67 -5.62 -9.04 -15.04
N ILE A 68 -4.54 -9.24 -15.82
CA ILE A 68 -3.69 -8.15 -16.30
C ILE A 68 -4.49 -7.16 -17.16
N PHE A 69 -5.34 -7.66 -18.04
CA PHE A 69 -6.19 -6.81 -18.89
C PHE A 69 -7.12 -5.93 -18.05
N ILE A 70 -7.81 -6.52 -17.08
CA ILE A 70 -8.70 -5.78 -16.17
C ILE A 70 -7.90 -4.77 -15.34
N ALA A 71 -6.74 -5.18 -14.80
CA ALA A 71 -5.87 -4.30 -14.03
C ALA A 71 -5.37 -3.11 -14.87
N SER A 72 -5.06 -3.33 -16.14
CA SER A 72 -4.65 -2.26 -17.07
C SER A 72 -5.78 -1.25 -17.32
N ILE A 73 -7.02 -1.71 -17.47
CA ILE A 73 -8.17 -0.81 -17.59
C ILE A 73 -8.35 0.03 -16.33
N ILE A 74 -8.28 -0.59 -15.15
CA ILE A 74 -8.38 0.11 -13.87
C ILE A 74 -7.25 1.13 -13.72
N ALA A 75 -6.02 0.76 -14.08
CA ALA A 75 -4.86 1.65 -14.04
C ALA A 75 -5.07 2.88 -14.93
N LEU A 76 -5.60 2.71 -16.14
CA LEU A 76 -5.91 3.81 -17.05
C LEU A 76 -7.01 4.74 -16.49
N ILE A 77 -8.02 4.19 -15.83
CA ILE A 77 -9.07 4.99 -15.17
C ILE A 77 -8.46 5.79 -14.02
N VAL A 78 -7.69 5.14 -13.14
CA VAL A 78 -7.03 5.79 -12.00
C VAL A 78 -6.07 6.88 -12.45
N PHE A 79 -5.31 6.64 -13.54
CA PHE A 79 -4.40 7.63 -14.13
C PHE A 79 -5.13 8.90 -14.60
N ARG A 80 -6.37 8.79 -15.09
CA ARG A 80 -7.18 9.94 -15.54
C ARG A 80 -7.73 10.76 -14.38
N VAL A 81 -7.79 10.21 -13.17
CA VAL A 81 -8.33 10.91 -11.99
C VAL A 81 -7.27 11.91 -11.46
N PRO A 82 -7.61 13.20 -11.35
CA PRO A 82 -6.65 14.21 -10.89
C PRO A 82 -6.26 13.99 -9.42
N LEU A 83 -4.99 14.26 -9.08
CA LEU A 83 -4.46 14.11 -7.72
C LEU A 83 -5.28 14.86 -6.65
N GLY A 84 -5.84 16.01 -7.01
CA GLY A 84 -6.71 16.77 -6.10
C GLY A 84 -7.97 16.03 -5.66
N PHE A 85 -8.50 15.13 -6.48
CA PHE A 85 -9.61 14.27 -6.10
C PHE A 85 -9.19 13.29 -5.00
N TRP A 86 -8.05 12.62 -5.18
CA TRP A 86 -7.50 11.68 -4.21
C TRP A 86 -7.18 12.36 -2.88
N GLN A 87 -6.54 13.54 -2.92
CA GLN A 87 -6.23 14.33 -1.73
C GLN A 87 -7.48 14.73 -0.94
N ARG A 88 -8.52 15.21 -1.63
CA ARG A 88 -9.77 15.67 -1.02
C ARG A 88 -10.53 14.51 -0.38
N ASN A 89 -10.51 13.34 -1.03
CA ASN A 89 -11.24 12.17 -0.60
C ASN A 89 -10.37 11.16 0.19
N SER A 90 -9.15 11.54 0.58
CA SER A 90 -8.18 10.65 1.22
C SER A 90 -8.69 9.97 2.49
N ILE A 91 -9.46 10.68 3.32
CA ILE A 91 -10.03 10.13 4.54
C ILE A 91 -11.12 9.10 4.26
N TYR A 92 -12.00 9.36 3.26
CA TYR A 92 -13.05 8.40 2.88
C TYR A 92 -12.46 7.14 2.28
N LEU A 93 -11.41 7.28 1.45
CA LEU A 93 -10.69 6.15 0.89
C LEU A 93 -10.07 5.28 1.98
N LEU A 94 -9.46 5.90 2.99
CA LEU A 94 -8.88 5.21 4.13
C LEU A 94 -9.95 4.49 4.96
N LEU A 95 -11.07 5.15 5.26
CA LEU A 95 -12.18 4.55 6.01
C LEU A 95 -12.77 3.34 5.28
N ILE A 96 -13.01 3.47 3.97
CA ILE A 96 -13.49 2.34 3.15
C ILE A 96 -12.48 1.18 3.21
N SER A 97 -11.19 1.47 3.09
CA SER A 97 -10.15 0.44 3.13
C SER A 97 -10.07 -0.26 4.50
N LEU A 98 -10.23 0.49 5.60
CA LEU A 98 -10.29 -0.07 6.95
C LEU A 98 -11.52 -0.95 7.14
N ILE A 99 -12.70 -0.51 6.65
CA ILE A 99 -13.93 -1.31 6.70
C ILE A 99 -13.73 -2.62 5.92
N LEU A 100 -13.19 -2.56 4.72
CA LEU A 100 -12.92 -3.75 3.91
C LEU A 100 -11.93 -4.70 4.60
N LEU A 101 -10.93 -4.17 5.30
CA LEU A 101 -9.96 -4.94 6.05
C LEU A 101 -10.64 -5.70 7.21
N VAL A 102 -11.58 -5.06 7.90
CA VAL A 102 -12.38 -5.70 8.97
C VAL A 102 -13.36 -6.73 8.39
N LEU A 103 -13.95 -6.46 7.22
CA LEU A 103 -14.89 -7.37 6.57
C LEU A 103 -14.28 -8.73 6.21
N VAL A 104 -12.95 -8.81 6.03
CA VAL A 104 -12.25 -10.09 5.79
C VAL A 104 -12.45 -11.09 6.93
N PHE A 105 -12.61 -10.62 8.17
CA PHE A 105 -12.78 -11.48 9.34
C PHE A 105 -14.22 -12.02 9.48
N ILE A 106 -15.17 -11.50 8.70
CA ILE A 106 -16.56 -11.96 8.76
C ILE A 106 -16.68 -13.27 7.98
N PRO A 107 -17.21 -14.34 8.59
CA PRO A 107 -17.52 -15.59 7.91
C PRO A 107 -18.39 -15.36 6.68
N TYR A 108 -18.18 -16.09 5.61
CA TYR A 108 -18.82 -16.00 4.29
C TYR A 108 -18.37 -14.82 3.39
N ILE A 109 -17.79 -13.74 3.95
CA ILE A 109 -17.23 -12.62 3.16
C ILE A 109 -15.76 -12.90 2.89
N GLY A 110 -14.98 -13.13 3.94
CA GLY A 110 -13.57 -13.50 3.86
C GLY A 110 -13.39 -14.94 3.40
N ARG A 111 -12.36 -15.16 2.57
CA ARG A 111 -11.93 -16.49 2.13
C ARG A 111 -10.60 -16.85 2.76
N GLU A 112 -10.56 -18.04 3.28
CA GLU A 112 -9.33 -18.66 3.72
C GLU A 112 -8.57 -19.22 2.51
N ILE A 113 -7.34 -18.75 2.32
CA ILE A 113 -6.41 -19.25 1.33
C ILE A 113 -5.07 -19.48 2.04
N ASN A 114 -4.56 -20.72 1.98
CA ASN A 114 -3.32 -21.12 2.65
C ASN A 114 -3.32 -20.86 4.18
N GLY A 115 -4.43 -21.11 4.84
CA GLY A 115 -4.55 -20.96 6.30
C GLY A 115 -4.70 -19.51 6.79
N ALA A 116 -5.06 -18.57 5.92
CA ALA A 116 -5.24 -17.17 6.30
C ALA A 116 -6.43 -16.52 5.58
N TYR A 117 -7.25 -15.80 6.33
CA TYR A 117 -8.35 -14.98 5.80
C TYR A 117 -7.78 -13.63 5.32
N ARG A 118 -7.55 -13.48 4.01
CA ARG A 118 -6.95 -12.27 3.43
C ARG A 118 -7.68 -11.79 2.18
N TRP A 119 -8.64 -12.55 1.68
CA TRP A 119 -9.25 -12.31 0.39
C TRP A 119 -10.75 -12.17 0.50
N ILE A 120 -11.29 -11.21 -0.23
CA ILE A 120 -12.73 -11.07 -0.46
C ILE A 120 -13.01 -11.47 -1.90
N ARG A 121 -14.04 -12.28 -2.14
CA ARG A 121 -14.47 -12.62 -3.49
C ARG A 121 -15.62 -11.73 -3.91
N ILE A 122 -15.41 -10.96 -4.98
CA ILE A 122 -16.42 -10.08 -5.57
C ILE A 122 -16.62 -10.50 -7.03
N LEU A 123 -17.81 -10.91 -7.40
CA LEU A 123 -18.18 -11.27 -8.79
C LEU A 123 -17.20 -12.26 -9.47
N GLY A 124 -16.66 -13.22 -8.72
CA GLY A 124 -15.70 -14.20 -9.24
C GLY A 124 -14.24 -13.78 -9.16
N PHE A 125 -13.94 -12.52 -8.87
CA PHE A 125 -12.58 -12.01 -8.67
C PHE A 125 -12.21 -12.03 -7.18
N SER A 126 -10.96 -12.42 -6.89
CA SER A 126 -10.40 -12.33 -5.54
C SER A 126 -9.74 -10.97 -5.37
N PHE A 127 -10.19 -10.21 -4.39
CA PHE A 127 -9.68 -8.90 -4.02
C PHE A 127 -9.03 -8.96 -2.64
N GLN A 128 -7.86 -8.36 -2.48
CA GLN A 128 -7.14 -8.32 -1.21
C GLN A 128 -7.22 -6.90 -0.61
N PRO A 129 -7.94 -6.70 0.49
CA PRO A 129 -8.09 -5.38 1.13
C PRO A 129 -6.78 -4.76 1.58
N SER A 130 -5.78 -5.57 1.97
CA SER A 130 -4.45 -5.06 2.35
C SER A 130 -3.71 -4.35 1.20
N GLU A 131 -4.03 -4.64 -0.06
CA GLU A 131 -3.50 -3.88 -1.20
C GLU A 131 -4.12 -2.47 -1.29
N LEU A 132 -5.43 -2.37 -1.04
CA LEU A 132 -6.12 -1.07 -1.06
C LEU A 132 -5.68 -0.19 0.11
N ILE A 133 -5.49 -0.74 1.32
CA ILE A 133 -5.09 0.05 2.47
C ILE A 133 -3.67 0.61 2.32
N LYS A 134 -2.74 -0.10 1.66
CA LYS A 134 -1.42 0.44 1.32
C LYS A 134 -1.54 1.73 0.51
N PHE A 135 -2.33 1.69 -0.54
CA PHE A 135 -2.59 2.85 -1.40
C PHE A 135 -3.26 4.00 -0.63
N SER A 136 -4.28 3.68 0.16
CA SER A 136 -5.05 4.65 0.93
C SER A 136 -4.21 5.36 1.99
N LEU A 137 -3.34 4.63 2.70
CA LEU A 137 -2.45 5.20 3.71
C LEU A 137 -1.43 6.15 3.09
N ILE A 138 -0.84 5.80 1.94
CA ILE A 138 0.10 6.68 1.23
C ILE A 138 -0.56 8.02 0.92
N ILE A 139 -1.75 7.98 0.33
CA ILE A 139 -2.49 9.20 -0.04
C ILE A 139 -2.89 9.98 1.20
N TYR A 140 -3.43 9.30 2.23
CA TYR A 140 -3.90 9.96 3.44
C TYR A 140 -2.76 10.64 4.20
N ILE A 141 -1.64 9.94 4.45
CA ILE A 141 -0.52 10.50 5.21
C ILE A 141 0.10 11.65 4.45
N SER A 142 0.36 11.49 3.15
CA SER A 142 0.91 12.58 2.32
C SER A 142 0.01 13.81 2.33
N SER A 143 -1.30 13.61 2.17
CA SER A 143 -2.29 14.70 2.23
C SER A 143 -2.39 15.33 3.62
N TYR A 144 -2.31 14.53 4.71
CA TYR A 144 -2.34 14.99 6.08
C TYR A 144 -1.11 15.86 6.41
N CYS A 145 0.09 15.37 6.12
CA CYS A 145 1.33 16.09 6.39
C CYS A 145 1.39 17.46 5.69
N ILE A 146 0.78 17.58 4.51
CA ILE A 146 0.72 18.85 3.79
C ILE A 146 -0.34 19.78 4.41
N ARG A 147 -1.56 19.27 4.66
CA ARG A 147 -2.68 20.10 5.16
C ARG A 147 -2.47 20.58 6.58
N LYS A 148 -1.80 19.78 7.41
CA LYS A 148 -1.59 19.97 8.84
C LYS A 148 -0.11 20.10 9.18
N TYR A 149 0.65 20.79 8.32
CA TYR A 149 2.10 20.84 8.38
C TYR A 149 2.63 21.31 9.73
N ASP A 150 2.07 22.42 10.26
CA ASP A 150 2.52 23.00 11.54
C ASP A 150 2.10 22.10 12.72
N GLU A 151 0.84 21.63 12.76
CA GLU A 151 0.36 20.69 13.78
C GLU A 151 1.19 19.41 13.78
N PHE A 152 1.55 18.90 12.59
CA PHE A 152 2.31 17.66 12.44
C PHE A 152 3.73 17.78 13.00
N ARG A 153 4.38 18.93 12.87
CA ARG A 153 5.78 19.13 13.30
C ARG A 153 5.92 19.63 14.72
N GLU A 154 5.00 20.44 15.19
CA GLU A 154 5.11 21.17 16.44
C GLU A 154 4.27 20.54 17.55
N GLU A 155 3.14 19.90 17.21
CA GLU A 155 2.24 19.31 18.18
C GLU A 155 2.38 17.78 18.25
N TRP A 156 2.46 17.28 19.47
CA TRP A 156 2.46 15.83 19.73
C TRP A 156 1.23 15.13 19.13
N LEU A 157 0.04 15.70 19.34
CA LEU A 157 -1.20 15.15 18.81
C LEU A 157 -1.26 15.16 17.29
N GLY A 158 -0.69 16.20 16.65
CA GLY A 158 -0.60 16.29 15.20
C GLY A 158 0.22 15.16 14.59
N PHE A 159 1.33 14.82 15.23
CA PHE A 159 2.16 13.68 14.81
C PHE A 159 1.49 12.33 15.11
N PHE A 160 0.81 12.20 16.24
CA PHE A 160 0.26 10.92 16.68
C PHE A 160 -0.93 10.44 15.85
N LYS A 161 -1.74 11.36 15.31
CA LYS A 161 -2.93 11.03 14.49
C LYS A 161 -2.62 10.11 13.29
N PRO A 162 -1.71 10.46 12.37
CA PRO A 162 -1.38 9.57 11.24
C PRO A 162 -0.69 8.28 11.69
N VAL A 163 0.16 8.34 12.71
CA VAL A 163 0.84 7.16 13.27
C VAL A 163 -0.16 6.17 13.86
N PHE A 164 -1.19 6.64 14.56
CA PHE A 164 -2.25 5.79 15.09
C PHE A 164 -2.98 5.01 13.99
N LEU A 165 -3.33 5.68 12.88
CA LEU A 165 -4.03 5.03 11.76
C LEU A 165 -3.13 4.01 11.04
N VAL A 166 -1.84 4.30 10.91
CA VAL A 166 -0.86 3.32 10.39
C VAL A 166 -0.76 2.10 11.31
N THR A 167 -0.61 2.34 12.61
CA THR A 167 -0.51 1.27 13.61
C THR A 167 -1.76 0.41 13.64
N LEU A 168 -2.95 1.02 13.63
CA LEU A 168 -4.22 0.31 13.56
C LEU A 168 -4.31 -0.57 12.31
N SER A 169 -3.91 -0.04 11.15
CA SER A 169 -3.91 -0.79 9.90
C SER A 169 -2.95 -1.98 9.94
N ILE A 170 -1.74 -1.77 10.49
CA ILE A 170 -0.74 -2.83 10.65
C ILE A 170 -1.25 -3.92 11.59
N LEU A 171 -1.87 -3.55 12.72
CA LEU A 171 -2.43 -4.50 13.67
C LEU A 171 -3.52 -5.38 13.02
N LEU A 172 -4.43 -4.78 12.25
CA LEU A 172 -5.46 -5.54 11.53
C LEU A 172 -4.84 -6.52 10.51
N ILE A 173 -3.81 -6.10 9.77
CA ILE A 173 -3.11 -6.95 8.80
C ILE A 173 -2.32 -8.07 9.49
N LEU A 174 -1.77 -7.81 10.67
CA LEU A 174 -1.10 -8.85 11.47
C LEU A 174 -2.06 -9.91 11.98
N LEU A 175 -3.33 -9.54 12.24
CA LEU A 175 -4.39 -10.50 12.54
C LEU A 175 -4.75 -11.38 11.34
N GLU A 176 -4.49 -10.93 10.10
CA GLU A 176 -4.58 -11.73 8.87
C GLU A 176 -3.34 -12.62 8.61
N PRO A 177 -2.47 -12.89 9.55
CA PRO A 177 -1.05 -13.31 9.53
C PRO A 177 -0.24 -12.83 8.30
N ASP A 178 -0.43 -11.58 7.84
CA ASP A 178 0.31 -10.99 6.71
C ASP A 178 1.44 -10.06 7.17
N LEU A 179 2.56 -10.67 7.52
CA LEU A 179 3.75 -9.95 7.96
C LEU A 179 4.38 -9.13 6.81
N GLY A 180 4.33 -9.64 5.59
CA GLY A 180 4.92 -8.98 4.41
C GLY A 180 4.27 -7.62 4.14
N SER A 181 2.94 -7.58 4.05
CA SER A 181 2.20 -6.32 3.86
C SER A 181 2.41 -5.35 5.02
N SER A 182 2.50 -5.84 6.26
CA SER A 182 2.76 -5.03 7.45
C SER A 182 4.12 -4.32 7.38
N VAL A 183 5.18 -5.02 6.95
CA VAL A 183 6.51 -4.45 6.78
C VAL A 183 6.53 -3.41 5.67
N VAL A 184 5.89 -3.68 4.54
CA VAL A 184 5.79 -2.72 3.43
C VAL A 184 5.09 -1.44 3.88
N ILE A 185 3.93 -1.55 4.56
CA ILE A 185 3.20 -0.39 5.08
C ILE A 185 4.06 0.40 6.06
N PHE A 186 4.69 -0.28 7.02
CA PHE A 186 5.56 0.37 7.98
C PHE A 186 6.67 1.16 7.30
N THR A 187 7.41 0.52 6.38
CA THR A 187 8.54 1.14 5.68
C THR A 187 8.11 2.35 4.85
N VAL A 188 7.05 2.22 4.06
CA VAL A 188 6.57 3.30 3.19
C VAL A 188 6.04 4.47 4.02
N CYS A 189 5.20 4.20 5.03
CA CYS A 189 4.64 5.24 5.88
C CYS A 189 5.73 5.95 6.70
N PHE A 190 6.68 5.20 7.25
CA PHE A 190 7.84 5.75 7.93
C PHE A 190 8.64 6.68 7.02
N SER A 191 8.90 6.27 5.78
CA SER A 191 9.61 7.08 4.79
C SER A 191 8.86 8.37 4.47
N ILE A 192 7.53 8.33 4.33
CA ILE A 192 6.72 9.53 4.10
C ILE A 192 6.81 10.49 5.29
N LEU A 193 6.69 9.99 6.53
CA LEU A 193 6.79 10.80 7.74
C LEU A 193 8.18 11.44 7.87
N PHE A 194 9.24 10.69 7.53
CA PHE A 194 10.62 11.19 7.51
C PHE A 194 10.78 12.34 6.50
N ILE A 195 10.34 12.15 5.25
CA ILE A 195 10.40 13.17 4.19
C ILE A 195 9.54 14.39 4.55
N ALA A 196 8.41 14.19 5.23
CA ALA A 196 7.55 15.28 5.70
C ALA A 196 8.18 16.11 6.84
N GLY A 197 9.34 15.70 7.35
CA GLY A 197 10.08 16.43 8.38
C GLY A 197 9.55 16.20 9.81
N ALA A 198 9.08 15.00 10.10
CA ALA A 198 8.70 14.60 11.46
C ALA A 198 9.89 14.77 12.44
N PRO A 199 9.64 15.09 13.72
CA PRO A 199 10.69 15.23 14.72
C PRO A 199 11.46 13.92 14.88
N MET A 200 12.81 13.98 14.75
CA MET A 200 13.68 12.78 14.77
C MET A 200 13.52 11.93 16.02
N LYS A 201 13.25 12.55 17.18
CA LYS A 201 13.02 11.80 18.43
C LYS A 201 11.83 10.83 18.30
N HIS A 202 10.72 11.29 17.70
CA HIS A 202 9.53 10.47 17.52
C HIS A 202 9.73 9.41 16.44
N LEU A 203 10.43 9.75 15.35
CA LEU A 203 10.78 8.78 14.31
C LEU A 203 11.64 7.65 14.83
N LEU A 204 12.70 7.96 15.58
CA LEU A 204 13.57 6.95 16.19
C LEU A 204 12.77 6.04 17.14
N SER A 205 11.88 6.62 17.96
CA SER A 205 11.02 5.82 18.86
C SER A 205 10.14 4.84 18.08
N ILE A 206 9.48 5.28 17.00
CA ILE A 206 8.65 4.42 16.16
C ILE A 206 9.51 3.36 15.48
N PHE A 207 10.70 3.72 14.99
CA PHE A 207 11.60 2.78 14.33
C PHE A 207 12.01 1.65 15.28
N PHE A 208 12.47 1.98 16.48
CA PHE A 208 12.89 0.97 17.47
C PHE A 208 11.72 0.12 17.95
N VAL A 209 10.56 0.71 18.23
CA VAL A 209 9.33 -0.05 18.58
C VAL A 209 8.93 -0.98 17.45
N GLY A 210 8.91 -0.49 16.22
CA GLY A 210 8.59 -1.30 15.04
C GLY A 210 9.56 -2.45 14.84
N LEU A 211 10.86 -2.18 14.96
CA LEU A 211 11.92 -3.18 14.84
C LEU A 211 11.81 -4.27 15.93
N LEU A 212 11.63 -3.89 17.18
CA LEU A 212 11.45 -4.84 18.29
C LEU A 212 10.18 -5.68 18.12
N THR A 213 9.07 -5.05 17.68
CA THR A 213 7.83 -5.76 17.38
C THR A 213 8.03 -6.76 16.24
N PHE A 214 8.70 -6.36 15.17
CA PHE A 214 8.99 -7.22 14.02
C PHE A 214 9.84 -8.43 14.42
N ILE A 215 10.92 -8.20 15.17
CA ILE A 215 11.78 -9.27 15.72
C ILE A 215 10.94 -10.21 16.60
N GLY A 216 10.17 -9.68 17.53
CA GLY A 216 9.29 -10.48 18.40
C GLY A 216 8.32 -11.34 17.60
N LEU A 217 7.69 -10.79 16.56
CA LEU A 217 6.74 -11.52 15.70
C LEU A 217 7.40 -12.65 14.88
N ILE A 218 8.67 -12.55 14.55
CA ILE A 218 9.40 -13.65 13.89
C ILE A 218 9.50 -14.85 14.85
N PHE A 219 9.86 -14.59 16.10
CA PHE A 219 10.06 -15.66 17.11
C PHE A 219 8.75 -16.29 17.61
N THR A 220 7.61 -15.62 17.49
CA THR A 220 6.32 -16.14 17.96
C THR A 220 5.73 -17.26 17.09
N ALA A 221 6.21 -17.46 15.85
CA ALA A 221 5.65 -18.45 14.95
C ALA A 221 6.74 -19.30 14.28
N SER A 222 6.76 -20.59 14.62
CA SER A 222 7.75 -21.56 14.13
C SER A 222 7.83 -21.65 12.59
N TYR A 223 6.71 -21.44 11.88
CA TYR A 223 6.70 -21.48 10.41
C TYR A 223 7.49 -20.29 9.79
N ARG A 224 7.56 -19.15 10.49
CA ARG A 224 8.31 -17.97 10.03
C ARG A 224 9.81 -18.22 10.14
N ILE A 225 10.23 -18.83 11.24
CA ILE A 225 11.63 -19.24 11.44
C ILE A 225 12.03 -20.25 10.37
N LYS A 226 11.21 -21.29 10.13
CA LYS A 226 11.46 -22.29 9.09
C LYS A 226 11.59 -21.68 7.70
N ARG A 227 10.80 -20.65 7.38
CA ARG A 227 10.89 -19.96 6.09
C ARG A 227 12.20 -19.19 5.95
N ILE A 228 12.68 -18.53 7.01
CA ILE A 228 13.97 -17.83 7.01
C ILE A 228 15.13 -18.85 6.88
N LEU A 229 15.09 -19.92 7.65
CA LEU A 229 16.10 -20.97 7.58
C LEU A 229 16.16 -21.64 6.21
N GLY A 230 15.01 -21.88 5.57
CA GLY A 230 14.96 -22.44 4.21
C GLY A 230 15.53 -21.51 3.10
N TYR A 231 15.74 -20.22 3.39
CA TYR A 231 16.50 -19.33 2.50
C TYR A 231 17.99 -19.37 2.76
N LEU A 232 18.42 -19.73 3.98
CA LEU A 232 19.83 -19.79 4.35
C LEU A 232 20.45 -21.16 4.08
N ASP A 233 19.63 -22.21 4.12
CA ASP A 233 20.04 -23.59 3.86
C ASP A 233 18.96 -24.26 2.96
N PRO A 234 19.04 -24.06 1.61
CA PRO A 234 18.08 -24.55 0.64
C PRO A 234 18.15 -26.05 0.41
#